data_91ba9fa828fd166b2d34286307d4992c
#
_entry.id   91ba9fa828fd166b2d34286307d4992c
#
_cell.length_a   1.000
_cell.length_b   1.000
_cell.length_c   1.000
_cell.angle_alpha   90.00
_cell.angle_beta   90.00
_cell.angle_gamma   90.00
#
_symmetry.space_group_name_H-M   'P 1'
#
loop_
_entity.id
_entity.type
_entity.pdbx_description
1 polymer ?
#
loop_
_entity_poly.entity_id
_entity_poly.type
_entity_poly.pdbx_seq_one_letter_code
_entity_poly.pdbx_strand_id
1 'polypeptide(L)'
;LGDVYKRQVPVHLAQAKCYAYIYGLQNRKEEMGVLMTYTLLSSEEEGLLRPLTKEEVKPEHSNWRIRHFLQTYKLPELEQWFDELLDAWFIWAEFQYQWQKARDASMQHLEFPFPYRKGQRELVSGVYRTILRKKELFVQAPTGIGKTMSTVFPAIRAIGEGCGDRLFYQTAKTITRTVAEEAVSILKEKGLQFKAITLTAKEKMCILDEPECDPIHCPRAKGHFDRINAAVYEMLTECDSYTREEVLRQAEKWNVCPHELQFDVASWVDGVICDYNYAFDPTSKLKRFFAEGTKGDYIFLIDEAHNLVERGRDMFSACLLYTSD
;
A
#
# COMPACT_ATOMS: atom_id res chain seq x y z
N LEU A 1 -12.74 -10.13 -18.20
CA LEU A 1 -12.64 -11.57 -18.55
C LEU A 1 -12.46 -11.81 -20.07
N GLY A 2 -13.07 -10.99 -20.93
CA GLY A 2 -12.96 -11.18 -22.40
C GLY A 2 -11.55 -11.05 -22.97
N ASP A 3 -10.65 -10.27 -22.38
CA ASP A 3 -9.29 -10.04 -22.90
C ASP A 3 -8.30 -11.18 -22.56
N VAL A 4 -8.46 -11.85 -21.43
CA VAL A 4 -7.59 -12.98 -21.02
C VAL A 4 -7.68 -14.14 -22.00
N TYR A 5 -8.85 -14.33 -22.65
CA TYR A 5 -9.05 -15.37 -23.66
C TYR A 5 -8.44 -15.03 -25.02
N LYS A 6 -8.13 -13.78 -25.29
CA LYS A 6 -7.56 -13.32 -26.57
C LYS A 6 -6.05 -13.25 -26.56
N ARG A 7 -5.44 -13.01 -25.41
CA ARG A 7 -3.98 -12.87 -25.25
C ARG A 7 -3.52 -13.30 -23.85
N GLN A 8 -2.26 -13.67 -23.74
CA GLN A 8 -1.63 -13.98 -22.45
C GLN A 8 -1.58 -12.73 -21.55
N VAL A 9 -1.73 -12.93 -20.24
CA VAL A 9 -1.50 -11.90 -19.24
C VAL A 9 0.02 -11.73 -19.04
N PRO A 10 0.59 -10.55 -19.27
CA PRO A 10 2.05 -10.35 -19.23
C PRO A 10 2.70 -10.78 -17.91
N VAL A 11 2.06 -10.52 -16.78
CA VAL A 11 2.57 -10.88 -15.43
C VAL A 11 2.65 -12.40 -15.25
N HIS A 12 1.64 -13.15 -15.73
CA HIS A 12 1.66 -14.62 -15.66
C HIS A 12 2.76 -15.20 -16.55
N LEU A 13 2.94 -14.63 -17.73
CA LEU A 13 4.00 -15.04 -18.64
C LEU A 13 5.39 -14.73 -18.06
N ALA A 14 5.57 -13.57 -17.45
CA ALA A 14 6.82 -13.19 -16.79
C ALA A 14 7.19 -14.19 -15.67
N GLN A 15 6.22 -14.54 -14.82
CA GLN A 15 6.43 -15.55 -13.78
C GLN A 15 6.84 -16.91 -14.37
N ALA A 16 6.18 -17.35 -15.43
CA ALA A 16 6.50 -18.62 -16.09
C ALA A 16 7.89 -18.60 -16.73
N LYS A 17 8.30 -17.46 -17.34
CA LYS A 17 9.66 -17.26 -17.86
C LYS A 17 10.72 -17.32 -16.77
N CYS A 18 10.48 -16.73 -15.59
CA CYS A 18 11.40 -16.86 -14.45
C CYS A 18 11.61 -18.32 -14.05
N TYR A 19 10.53 -19.09 -13.93
CA TYR A 19 10.64 -20.52 -13.63
C TYR A 19 11.38 -21.29 -14.74
N ALA A 20 11.08 -21.01 -16.00
CA ALA A 20 11.74 -21.64 -17.13
C ALA A 20 13.26 -21.35 -17.12
N TYR A 21 13.67 -20.11 -16.89
CA TYR A 21 15.07 -19.72 -16.80
C TYR A 21 15.80 -20.45 -15.66
N ILE A 22 15.26 -20.38 -14.44
CA ILE A 22 15.85 -21.01 -13.26
C ILE A 22 15.97 -22.53 -13.47
N TYR A 23 14.91 -23.19 -13.94
CA TYR A 23 14.91 -24.61 -14.21
C TYR A 23 15.89 -24.99 -15.32
N GLY A 24 15.96 -24.20 -16.41
CA GLY A 24 16.89 -24.39 -17.52
C GLY A 24 18.33 -24.34 -17.05
N LEU A 25 18.71 -23.36 -16.22
CA LEU A 25 20.04 -23.26 -15.62
C LEU A 25 20.37 -24.46 -14.74
N GLN A 26 19.48 -24.81 -13.83
CA GLN A 26 19.69 -25.91 -12.87
C GLN A 26 19.85 -27.28 -13.57
N ASN A 27 19.16 -27.48 -14.70
CA ASN A 27 19.14 -28.76 -15.41
C ASN A 27 19.96 -28.73 -16.72
N ARG A 28 20.73 -27.68 -16.98
CA ARG A 28 21.61 -27.48 -18.15
C ARG A 28 20.84 -27.72 -19.47
N LYS A 29 19.65 -27.14 -19.58
CA LYS A 29 18.85 -27.18 -20.81
C LYS A 29 19.21 -26.02 -21.72
N GLU A 30 19.23 -26.25 -23.02
CA GLU A 30 19.48 -25.22 -24.04
C GLU A 30 18.19 -24.48 -24.43
N GLU A 31 17.06 -25.16 -24.30
CA GLU A 31 15.75 -24.68 -24.70
C GLU A 31 14.67 -25.07 -23.70
N MET A 32 13.70 -24.18 -23.48
CA MET A 32 12.62 -24.36 -22.50
C MET A 32 11.26 -24.05 -23.12
N GLY A 33 10.31 -25.01 -23.00
CA GLY A 33 8.90 -24.79 -23.33
C GLY A 33 8.14 -24.17 -22.17
N VAL A 34 7.40 -23.10 -22.44
CA VAL A 34 6.47 -22.46 -21.50
C VAL A 34 5.05 -22.65 -21.98
N LEU A 35 4.26 -23.43 -21.25
CA LEU A 35 2.84 -23.65 -21.52
C LEU A 35 1.98 -22.89 -20.51
N MET A 36 1.29 -21.86 -20.96
CA MET A 36 0.30 -21.14 -20.18
C MET A 36 -1.10 -21.69 -20.48
N THR A 37 -1.81 -22.09 -19.44
CA THR A 37 -3.18 -22.60 -19.57
C THR A 37 -4.13 -21.72 -18.78
N TYR A 38 -5.13 -21.17 -19.44
CA TYR A 38 -6.20 -20.40 -18.83
C TYR A 38 -7.50 -21.19 -18.89
N THR A 39 -8.16 -21.33 -17.75
CA THR A 39 -9.43 -22.04 -17.62
C THR A 39 -10.50 -21.10 -17.08
N LEU A 40 -11.67 -21.06 -17.71
CA LEU A 40 -12.83 -20.34 -17.21
C LEU A 40 -13.48 -21.16 -16.10
N LEU A 41 -13.50 -20.61 -14.87
CA LEU A 41 -14.05 -21.27 -13.68
C LEU A 41 -15.49 -20.86 -13.35
N SER A 42 -16.03 -19.86 -14.06
CA SER A 42 -17.39 -19.36 -13.87
C SER A 42 -18.05 -19.06 -15.21
N SER A 43 -19.37 -19.14 -15.25
CA SER A 43 -20.19 -18.71 -16.39
C SER A 43 -21.08 -17.55 -15.98
N GLU A 44 -21.33 -16.61 -16.91
CA GLU A 44 -22.40 -15.64 -16.76
C GLU A 44 -23.70 -16.28 -17.28
N GLU A 45 -24.59 -16.60 -16.39
CA GLU A 45 -25.99 -16.90 -16.71
C GLU A 45 -26.84 -15.85 -16.00
N GLU A 46 -27.70 -15.15 -16.71
CA GLU A 46 -28.62 -14.12 -16.20
C GLU A 46 -27.92 -12.96 -15.50
N GLY A 47 -26.68 -12.58 -15.90
CA GLY A 47 -25.90 -11.49 -15.31
C GLY A 47 -25.24 -11.82 -13.97
N LEU A 48 -25.32 -13.06 -13.50
CA LEU A 48 -24.68 -13.51 -12.26
C LEU A 48 -23.49 -14.43 -12.56
N LEU A 49 -22.31 -14.08 -12.01
CA LEU A 49 -21.13 -14.95 -12.00
C LEU A 49 -21.37 -16.10 -11.03
N ARG A 50 -21.46 -17.34 -11.52
CA ARG A 50 -21.53 -18.54 -10.69
C ARG A 50 -20.37 -19.49 -10.95
N PRO A 51 -19.92 -20.28 -9.94
CA PRO A 51 -18.96 -21.35 -10.14
C PRO A 51 -19.50 -22.40 -11.14
N LEU A 52 -18.60 -22.90 -11.98
CA LEU A 52 -18.92 -24.02 -12.88
C LEU A 52 -19.18 -25.32 -12.09
N THR A 53 -20.17 -26.06 -12.47
CA THR A 53 -20.44 -27.39 -11.91
C THR A 53 -19.41 -28.41 -12.43
N LYS A 54 -19.26 -29.55 -11.74
CA LYS A 54 -18.36 -30.63 -12.18
C LYS A 54 -18.72 -31.19 -13.56
N GLU A 55 -19.97 -31.09 -13.96
CA GLU A 55 -20.46 -31.56 -15.28
C GLU A 55 -20.08 -30.57 -16.38
N GLU A 56 -20.13 -29.30 -16.11
CA GLU A 56 -19.71 -28.24 -17.03
C GLU A 56 -18.17 -28.20 -17.25
N VAL A 57 -17.39 -28.75 -16.34
CA VAL A 57 -15.93 -28.85 -16.46
C VAL A 57 -15.47 -30.12 -17.20
N LYS A 58 -16.37 -31.03 -17.60
CA LYS A 58 -16.00 -32.24 -18.35
C LYS A 58 -15.34 -31.90 -19.69
N PRO A 59 -14.39 -32.75 -20.16
CA PRO A 59 -13.62 -32.52 -21.39
C PRO A 59 -14.47 -32.29 -22.64
N GLU A 60 -15.64 -32.91 -22.70
CA GLU A 60 -16.57 -32.86 -23.84
C GLU A 60 -17.20 -31.48 -24.07
N HIS A 61 -17.22 -30.62 -23.02
CA HIS A 61 -17.72 -29.25 -23.07
C HIS A 61 -16.61 -28.19 -22.99
N SER A 62 -15.32 -28.58 -23.05
CA SER A 62 -14.19 -27.75 -22.62
C SER A 62 -13.48 -26.94 -23.70
N ASN A 63 -13.76 -27.21 -25.00
CA ASN A 63 -12.93 -26.61 -26.08
C ASN A 63 -12.93 -25.06 -26.14
N TRP A 64 -13.91 -24.40 -25.56
CA TRP A 64 -13.96 -22.91 -25.48
C TRP A 64 -13.63 -22.34 -24.10
N ARG A 65 -13.53 -23.20 -23.06
CA ARG A 65 -13.28 -22.81 -21.67
C ARG A 65 -11.80 -22.92 -21.26
N ILE A 66 -10.99 -23.56 -22.08
CA ILE A 66 -9.56 -23.73 -21.86
C ILE A 66 -8.81 -23.14 -23.03
N ARG A 67 -7.82 -22.33 -22.74
CA ARG A 67 -6.89 -21.76 -23.72
C ARG A 67 -5.46 -22.09 -23.34
N HIS A 68 -4.73 -22.58 -24.33
CA HIS A 68 -3.32 -22.93 -24.19
C HIS A 68 -2.49 -21.98 -25.05
N PHE A 69 -1.40 -21.47 -24.47
CA PHE A 69 -0.39 -20.68 -25.15
C PHE A 69 0.95 -21.36 -24.90
N LEU A 70 1.49 -21.99 -25.92
CA LEU A 70 2.79 -22.64 -25.88
C LEU A 70 3.81 -21.74 -26.58
N GLN A 71 4.90 -21.42 -25.89
CA GLN A 71 6.04 -20.70 -26.43
C GLN A 71 7.32 -21.42 -26.02
N THR A 72 8.29 -21.43 -26.92
CA THR A 72 9.60 -22.04 -26.68
C THR A 72 10.65 -20.93 -26.70
N TYR A 73 11.55 -20.95 -25.73
CA TYR A 73 12.61 -19.96 -25.56
C TYR A 73 13.95 -20.67 -25.46
N LYS A 74 14.97 -20.12 -26.11
CA LYS A 74 16.36 -20.53 -25.88
C LYS A 74 16.84 -19.97 -24.54
N LEU A 75 17.71 -20.71 -23.86
CA LEU A 75 18.20 -20.28 -22.54
C LEU A 75 18.87 -18.90 -22.56
N PRO A 76 19.70 -18.53 -23.57
CA PRO A 76 20.25 -17.17 -23.65
C PRO A 76 19.21 -16.06 -23.84
N GLU A 77 18.08 -16.33 -24.48
CA GLU A 77 16.98 -15.35 -24.62
C GLU A 77 16.27 -15.13 -23.27
N LEU A 78 16.11 -16.19 -22.49
CA LEU A 78 15.57 -16.08 -21.14
C LEU A 78 16.54 -15.38 -20.19
N GLU A 79 17.84 -15.62 -20.33
CA GLU A 79 18.89 -14.96 -19.56
C GLU A 79 18.88 -13.45 -19.81
N GLN A 80 18.95 -13.01 -21.06
CA GLN A 80 18.88 -11.60 -21.41
C GLN A 80 17.61 -10.93 -20.85
N TRP A 81 16.45 -11.58 -21.05
CA TRP A 81 15.18 -11.06 -20.52
C TRP A 81 15.17 -10.98 -18.99
N PHE A 82 15.79 -11.96 -18.32
CA PHE A 82 15.85 -12.00 -16.85
C PHE A 82 16.80 -10.91 -16.32
N ASP A 83 17.91 -10.65 -17.00
CA ASP A 83 18.83 -9.57 -16.67
C ASP A 83 18.15 -8.20 -16.81
N GLU A 84 17.41 -7.96 -17.90
CA GLU A 84 16.61 -6.75 -18.08
C GLU A 84 15.56 -6.57 -16.95
N LEU A 85 14.94 -7.67 -16.51
CA LEU A 85 14.00 -7.65 -15.38
C LEU A 85 14.70 -7.32 -14.06
N LEU A 86 15.90 -7.88 -13.83
CA LEU A 86 16.72 -7.60 -12.65
C LEU A 86 17.20 -6.16 -12.63
N ASP A 87 17.64 -5.61 -13.76
CA ASP A 87 18.05 -4.21 -13.87
C ASP A 87 16.90 -3.26 -13.51
N ALA A 88 15.71 -3.53 -14.02
CA ALA A 88 14.51 -2.77 -13.69
C ALA A 88 14.14 -2.86 -12.21
N TRP A 89 14.30 -4.03 -11.59
CA TRP A 89 14.04 -4.23 -10.17
C TRP A 89 15.13 -3.60 -9.29
N PHE A 90 16.39 -3.65 -9.72
CA PHE A 90 17.54 -3.19 -8.95
C PHE A 90 17.46 -1.70 -8.62
N ILE A 91 16.93 -0.89 -9.54
CA ILE A 91 16.68 0.54 -9.31
C ILE A 91 15.84 0.77 -8.05
N TRP A 92 14.79 -0.03 -7.86
CA TRP A 92 13.92 0.05 -6.68
C TRP A 92 14.59 -0.46 -5.42
N ALA A 93 15.31 -1.57 -5.53
CA ALA A 93 16.01 -2.17 -4.39
C ALA A 93 17.13 -1.26 -3.88
N GLU A 94 17.90 -0.64 -4.78
CA GLU A 94 18.93 0.32 -4.44
C GLU A 94 18.35 1.58 -3.79
N PHE A 95 17.29 2.14 -4.39
CA PHE A 95 16.57 3.27 -3.81
C PHE A 95 16.13 2.96 -2.38
N GLN A 96 15.48 1.82 -2.15
CA GLN A 96 14.99 1.43 -0.83
C GLN A 96 16.12 1.25 0.17
N TYR A 97 17.21 0.61 -0.23
CA TYR A 97 18.40 0.40 0.62
C TYR A 97 19.05 1.72 1.03
N GLN A 98 19.29 2.62 0.07
CA GLN A 98 19.89 3.93 0.32
C GLN A 98 18.97 4.81 1.18
N TRP A 99 17.67 4.81 0.88
CA TRP A 99 16.69 5.52 1.68
C TRP A 99 16.68 5.03 3.13
N GLN A 100 16.55 3.71 3.34
CA GLN A 100 16.52 3.14 4.69
C GLN A 100 17.75 3.50 5.49
N LYS A 101 18.94 3.43 4.90
CA LYS A 101 20.21 3.79 5.56
C LYS A 101 20.24 5.25 5.98
N ALA A 102 19.87 6.15 5.07
CA ALA A 102 19.86 7.60 5.33
C ALA A 102 18.78 7.97 6.37
N ARG A 103 17.59 7.39 6.25
CA ARG A 103 16.47 7.53 7.17
C ARG A 103 16.86 7.13 8.58
N ASP A 104 17.35 5.91 8.78
CA ASP A 104 17.68 5.36 10.10
C ASP A 104 18.78 6.21 10.78
N ALA A 105 19.79 6.63 10.03
CA ALA A 105 20.83 7.52 10.54
C ALA A 105 20.25 8.87 11.02
N SER A 106 19.32 9.46 10.25
CA SER A 106 18.67 10.73 10.62
C SER A 106 17.80 10.59 11.86
N MET A 107 17.08 9.47 11.98
CA MET A 107 16.21 9.17 13.12
C MET A 107 17.00 8.97 14.42
N GLN A 108 18.15 8.29 14.36
CA GLN A 108 18.99 8.00 15.54
C GLN A 108 19.60 9.25 16.16
N HIS A 109 19.81 10.31 15.38
CA HIS A 109 20.39 11.58 15.86
C HIS A 109 19.34 12.67 16.14
N LEU A 110 18.05 12.34 15.93
CA LEU A 110 16.96 13.30 16.10
C LEU A 110 16.79 13.68 17.56
N GLU A 111 16.74 14.99 17.83
CA GLU A 111 16.47 15.55 19.15
C GLU A 111 15.04 16.09 19.22
N PHE A 112 14.48 16.17 20.44
CA PHE A 112 13.16 16.77 20.65
C PHE A 112 13.23 18.26 20.30
N PRO A 113 12.33 18.76 19.42
CA PRO A 113 12.53 20.06 18.75
C PRO A 113 12.29 21.28 19.64
N PHE A 114 11.76 21.11 20.86
CA PHE A 114 11.40 22.20 21.77
C PHE A 114 11.88 21.95 23.18
N PRO A 115 12.00 23.02 24.02
CA PRO A 115 12.12 22.84 25.48
C PRO A 115 10.92 22.05 26.02
N TYR A 116 11.19 21.05 26.84
CA TYR A 116 10.12 20.20 27.40
C TYR A 116 9.23 21.05 28.36
N ARG A 117 7.92 20.89 28.15
CA ARG A 117 6.89 21.36 29.09
C ARG A 117 6.75 20.38 30.27
N LYS A 118 6.12 20.82 31.36
CA LYS A 118 5.84 19.96 32.52
C LYS A 118 5.05 18.72 32.07
N GLY A 119 5.50 17.52 32.45
CA GLY A 119 4.89 16.24 32.09
C GLY A 119 5.17 15.74 30.67
N GLN A 120 5.75 16.57 29.79
CA GLN A 120 5.99 16.20 28.40
C GLN A 120 7.14 15.19 28.27
N ARG A 121 8.20 15.35 29.07
CA ARG A 121 9.34 14.43 29.08
C ARG A 121 8.94 13.03 29.54
N GLU A 122 8.08 12.95 30.54
CA GLU A 122 7.51 11.68 31.04
C GLU A 122 6.70 10.98 29.96
N LEU A 123 5.87 11.74 29.21
CA LEU A 123 5.08 11.23 28.12
C LEU A 123 5.97 10.66 27.01
N VAL A 124 6.96 11.44 26.54
CA VAL A 124 7.93 11.01 25.52
C VAL A 124 8.65 9.72 25.94
N SER A 125 9.13 9.67 27.18
CA SER A 125 9.78 8.47 27.71
C SER A 125 8.83 7.29 27.86
N GLY A 126 7.59 7.54 28.23
CA GLY A 126 6.54 6.53 28.35
C GLY A 126 6.24 5.87 27.00
N VAL A 127 5.99 6.68 25.98
CA VAL A 127 5.72 6.21 24.60
C VAL A 127 6.91 5.40 24.08
N TYR A 128 8.12 5.93 24.18
CA TYR A 128 9.32 5.23 23.72
C TYR A 128 9.50 3.85 24.38
N ARG A 129 9.39 3.79 25.72
CA ARG A 129 9.51 2.53 26.48
C ARG A 129 8.40 1.53 26.15
N THR A 130 7.22 2.03 25.82
CA THR A 130 6.08 1.20 25.44
C THR A 130 6.32 0.52 24.09
N ILE A 131 6.81 1.28 23.11
CA ILE A 131 7.18 0.77 21.79
C ILE A 131 8.30 -0.29 21.93
N LEU A 132 9.37 0.05 22.65
CA LEU A 132 10.48 -0.86 22.89
C LEU A 132 10.05 -2.20 23.52
N ARG A 133 9.03 -2.17 24.36
CA ARG A 133 8.48 -3.36 25.04
C ARG A 133 7.36 -4.05 24.26
N LYS A 134 7.00 -3.53 23.09
CA LYS A 134 5.86 -4.00 22.27
C LYS A 134 4.56 -4.12 23.08
N LYS A 135 4.23 -3.05 23.82
CA LYS A 135 3.05 -2.96 24.67
C LYS A 135 2.10 -1.86 24.20
N GLU A 136 0.96 -1.78 24.84
CA GLU A 136 -0.05 -0.73 24.67
C GLU A 136 0.10 0.33 25.75
N LEU A 137 -0.18 1.59 25.40
CA LEU A 137 -0.16 2.75 26.30
C LEU A 137 -1.42 3.59 26.08
N PHE A 138 -2.21 3.75 27.10
CA PHE A 138 -3.32 4.69 27.14
C PHE A 138 -2.87 5.96 27.85
N VAL A 139 -3.02 7.10 27.18
CA VAL A 139 -2.58 8.40 27.70
C VAL A 139 -3.77 9.35 27.75
N GLN A 140 -4.03 9.90 28.94
CA GLN A 140 -4.90 11.05 29.10
C GLN A 140 -4.04 12.27 29.45
N ALA A 141 -4.02 13.26 28.59
CA ALA A 141 -3.24 14.47 28.77
C ALA A 141 -4.05 15.72 28.40
N PRO A 142 -3.88 16.84 29.11
CA PRO A 142 -4.61 18.07 28.83
C PRO A 142 -4.26 18.63 27.44
N THR A 143 -5.14 19.44 26.89
CA THR A 143 -4.90 20.20 25.65
C THR A 143 -3.71 21.14 25.85
N GLY A 144 -2.93 21.36 24.78
CA GLY A 144 -1.80 22.28 24.80
C GLY A 144 -0.47 21.73 25.32
N ILE A 145 -0.42 20.49 25.87
CA ILE A 145 0.84 19.87 26.29
C ILE A 145 1.74 19.45 25.12
N GLY A 146 1.23 19.46 23.90
CA GLY A 146 1.96 19.00 22.71
C GLY A 146 1.95 17.48 22.54
N LYS A 147 0.78 16.84 22.73
CA LYS A 147 0.58 15.38 22.63
C LYS A 147 1.15 14.83 21.33
N THR A 148 0.81 15.41 20.19
CA THR A 148 1.22 14.93 18.86
C THR A 148 2.73 14.82 18.74
N MET A 149 3.46 15.90 19.05
CA MET A 149 4.92 15.86 19.02
C MET A 149 5.50 14.88 20.04
N SER A 150 4.90 14.79 21.22
CA SER A 150 5.35 13.88 22.30
C SER A 150 5.09 12.41 22.02
N THR A 151 4.29 12.07 21.01
CA THR A 151 4.04 10.70 20.57
C THR A 151 4.74 10.40 19.25
N VAL A 152 4.73 11.31 18.29
CA VAL A 152 5.37 11.15 16.97
C VAL A 152 6.90 11.08 17.08
N PHE A 153 7.51 11.99 17.84
CA PHE A 153 8.97 12.02 18.00
C PHE A 153 9.54 10.70 18.55
N PRO A 154 9.07 10.16 19.70
CA PRO A 154 9.62 8.92 20.22
C PRO A 154 9.28 7.70 19.35
N ALA A 155 8.18 7.71 18.60
CA ALA A 155 7.86 6.66 17.65
C ALA A 155 8.85 6.63 16.48
N ILE A 156 9.17 7.79 15.91
CA ILE A 156 10.18 7.93 14.84
C ILE A 156 11.56 7.50 15.34
N ARG A 157 11.96 7.94 16.54
CA ARG A 157 13.21 7.49 17.17
C ARG A 157 13.28 5.98 17.31
N ALA A 158 12.20 5.35 17.75
CA ALA A 158 12.14 3.91 17.92
C ALA A 158 12.27 3.15 16.58
N ILE A 159 11.69 3.69 15.49
CA ILE A 159 11.88 3.13 14.13
C ILE A 159 13.36 3.18 13.74
N GLY A 160 14.05 4.30 13.95
CA GLY A 160 15.46 4.43 13.63
C GLY A 160 16.39 3.51 14.44
N GLU A 161 15.91 2.99 15.56
CA GLU A 161 16.59 2.00 16.40
C GLU A 161 16.14 0.54 16.12
N GLY A 162 15.34 0.34 15.06
CA GLY A 162 14.86 -0.99 14.64
C GLY A 162 13.72 -1.56 15.49
N CYS A 163 13.01 -0.71 16.24
CA CYS A 163 11.90 -1.13 17.09
C CYS A 163 10.53 -1.11 16.36
N GLY A 164 10.53 -0.96 15.05
CA GLY A 164 9.36 -0.97 14.18
C GLY A 164 9.72 -0.60 12.75
N ASP A 165 8.85 -0.96 11.81
CA ASP A 165 9.07 -0.75 10.38
C ASP A 165 8.43 0.56 9.88
N ARG A 166 7.26 0.91 10.43
CA ARG A 166 6.41 2.02 9.93
C ARG A 166 5.51 2.58 11.00
N LEU A 167 5.27 3.89 10.89
CA LEU A 167 4.34 4.62 11.73
C LEU A 167 2.95 4.71 11.07
N PHE A 168 1.89 4.35 11.78
CA PHE A 168 0.51 4.68 11.44
C PHE A 168 -0.05 5.68 12.45
N TYR A 169 -0.24 6.92 12.02
CA TYR A 169 -0.92 7.94 12.81
C TYR A 169 -2.38 8.00 12.41
N GLN A 170 -3.26 7.69 13.34
CA GLN A 170 -4.67 7.52 13.08
C GLN A 170 -5.52 8.55 13.81
N THR A 171 -6.45 9.17 13.09
CA THR A 171 -7.34 10.18 13.62
C THR A 171 -8.63 10.30 12.82
N ALA A 172 -9.75 10.61 13.49
CA ALA A 172 -11.05 10.78 12.84
C ALA A 172 -11.22 12.15 12.15
N LYS A 173 -10.40 13.16 12.48
CA LYS A 173 -10.63 14.56 12.08
C LYS A 173 -9.55 15.06 11.12
N THR A 174 -9.95 15.80 10.10
CA THR A 174 -9.03 16.43 9.13
C THR A 174 -8.04 17.38 9.82
N ILE A 175 -8.50 18.19 10.78
CA ILE A 175 -7.65 19.14 11.52
C ILE A 175 -6.50 18.42 12.26
N THR A 176 -6.76 17.29 12.86
CA THR A 176 -5.73 16.53 13.58
C THR A 176 -4.73 15.85 12.65
N ARG A 177 -5.11 15.59 11.38
CA ARG A 177 -4.15 15.16 10.35
C ARG A 177 -3.13 16.25 10.05
N THR A 178 -3.59 17.49 9.86
CA THR A 178 -2.69 18.65 9.64
C THR A 178 -1.70 18.84 10.80
N VAL A 179 -2.14 18.62 12.05
CA VAL A 179 -1.24 18.69 13.22
C VAL A 179 -0.17 17.60 13.20
N ALA A 180 -0.51 16.40 12.70
CA ALA A 180 0.48 15.33 12.53
C ALA A 180 1.46 15.64 11.40
N GLU A 181 0.99 16.18 10.28
CA GLU A 181 1.82 16.64 9.16
C GLU A 181 2.80 17.75 9.63
N GLU A 182 2.31 18.73 10.38
CA GLU A 182 3.12 19.79 10.98
C GLU A 182 4.20 19.23 11.93
N ALA A 183 3.84 18.26 12.76
CA ALA A 183 4.80 17.62 13.66
C ALA A 183 5.95 16.94 12.88
N VAL A 184 5.63 16.24 11.81
CA VAL A 184 6.62 15.62 10.91
C VAL A 184 7.45 16.70 10.21
N SER A 185 6.83 17.79 9.72
CA SER A 185 7.52 18.89 9.06
C SER A 185 8.55 19.57 9.98
N ILE A 186 8.17 19.85 11.23
CA ILE A 186 9.08 20.43 12.24
C ILE A 186 10.29 19.51 12.48
N LEU A 187 10.08 18.20 12.53
CA LEU A 187 11.18 17.25 12.70
C LEU A 187 12.08 17.20 11.47
N LYS A 188 11.53 17.34 10.26
CA LYS A 188 12.29 17.44 9.01
C LYS A 188 13.17 18.69 8.97
N GLU A 189 12.69 19.82 9.45
CA GLU A 189 13.49 21.04 9.61
C GLU A 189 14.68 20.86 10.59
N LYS A 190 14.61 19.84 11.48
CA LYS A 190 15.70 19.43 12.37
C LYS A 190 16.59 18.33 11.80
N GLY A 191 16.45 18.02 10.50
CA GLY A 191 17.29 17.06 9.78
C GLY A 191 16.74 15.64 9.68
N LEU A 192 15.47 15.40 10.08
CA LEU A 192 14.82 14.11 9.89
C LEU A 192 14.60 13.83 8.40
N GLN A 193 15.03 12.68 7.94
CA GLN A 193 14.62 12.09 6.67
C GLN A 193 13.47 11.11 6.92
N PHE A 194 12.30 11.42 6.42
CA PHE A 194 11.09 10.67 6.70
C PHE A 194 10.05 10.90 5.60
N LYS A 195 9.65 9.84 4.94
CA LYS A 195 8.58 9.87 3.95
C LYS A 195 7.24 9.63 4.63
N ALA A 196 6.31 10.57 4.48
CA ALA A 196 4.98 10.47 5.07
C ALA A 196 3.87 10.76 4.06
N ILE A 197 2.81 9.96 4.08
CA ILE A 197 1.62 10.15 3.26
C ILE A 197 0.38 10.35 4.11
N THR A 198 -0.48 11.29 3.69
CA THR A 198 -1.82 11.47 4.27
C THR A 198 -2.87 10.88 3.34
N LEU A 199 -3.52 9.81 3.79
CA LEU A 199 -4.55 9.13 3.00
C LEU A 199 -5.87 9.89 3.01
N THR A 200 -6.45 10.02 1.84
CA THR A 200 -7.70 10.72 1.59
C THR A 200 -8.74 9.76 1.02
N ALA A 201 -9.98 9.92 1.45
CA ALA A 201 -11.10 9.08 1.01
C ALA A 201 -11.37 9.21 -0.50
N LYS A 202 -11.89 8.14 -1.10
CA LYS A 202 -12.10 8.00 -2.55
C LYS A 202 -12.92 9.14 -3.14
N GLU A 203 -13.99 9.54 -2.46
CA GLU A 203 -14.90 10.59 -2.89
C GLU A 203 -14.22 11.97 -3.04
N LYS A 204 -13.13 12.18 -2.30
CA LYS A 204 -12.33 13.42 -2.36
C LYS A 204 -11.16 13.35 -3.33
N MET A 205 -10.84 12.16 -3.82
CA MET A 205 -9.72 11.90 -4.74
C MET A 205 -10.18 11.62 -6.16
N CYS A 206 -11.38 11.05 -6.32
CA CYS A 206 -11.91 10.69 -7.64
C CYS A 206 -12.12 11.92 -8.50
N ILE A 207 -11.80 11.79 -9.80
CA ILE A 207 -12.03 12.84 -10.81
C ILE A 207 -13.45 12.81 -11.39
N LEU A 208 -14.17 11.73 -11.12
CA LEU A 208 -15.56 11.55 -11.55
C LEU A 208 -16.49 11.87 -10.38
N ASP A 209 -17.61 12.50 -10.65
CA ASP A 209 -18.64 12.78 -9.64
C ASP A 209 -19.20 11.47 -9.05
N GLU A 210 -19.43 10.49 -9.91
CA GLU A 210 -19.75 9.11 -9.51
C GLU A 210 -18.57 8.18 -9.87
N PRO A 211 -17.95 7.51 -8.89
CA PRO A 211 -16.76 6.70 -9.12
C PRO A 211 -17.05 5.42 -9.89
N GLU A 212 -16.81 5.40 -11.18
CA GLU A 212 -16.81 4.19 -12.04
C GLU A 212 -15.35 3.80 -12.37
N CYS A 213 -14.86 2.72 -11.76
CA CYS A 213 -13.44 2.35 -11.80
C CYS A 213 -13.11 1.32 -12.88
N ASP A 214 -13.64 1.48 -14.08
CA ASP A 214 -13.34 0.65 -15.23
C ASP A 214 -12.68 1.45 -16.36
N PRO A 215 -11.94 0.80 -17.28
CA PRO A 215 -11.21 1.48 -18.37
C PRO A 215 -12.12 2.10 -19.45
N ILE A 216 -13.41 1.84 -19.45
CA ILE A 216 -14.38 2.39 -20.41
C ILE A 216 -14.82 3.77 -19.95
N HIS A 217 -15.18 3.90 -18.66
CA HIS A 217 -15.76 5.11 -18.09
C HIS A 217 -14.71 6.03 -17.44
N CYS A 218 -13.63 5.47 -16.88
CA CYS A 218 -12.58 6.25 -16.25
C CYS A 218 -11.31 6.36 -17.12
N PRO A 219 -10.98 7.57 -17.63
CA PRO A 219 -9.79 7.76 -18.47
C PRO A 219 -8.48 7.46 -17.71
N ARG A 220 -8.48 7.60 -16.38
CA ARG A 220 -7.31 7.31 -15.52
C ARG A 220 -7.17 5.83 -15.18
N ALA A 221 -8.23 5.04 -15.27
CA ALA A 221 -8.16 3.59 -15.12
C ALA A 221 -7.56 2.92 -16.35
N LYS A 222 -7.79 3.49 -17.56
CA LYS A 222 -7.22 2.98 -18.81
C LYS A 222 -5.70 3.16 -18.84
N GLY A 223 -4.96 2.06 -18.88
CA GLY A 223 -3.49 2.04 -18.89
C GLY A 223 -2.86 2.49 -17.56
N HIS A 224 -3.60 2.49 -16.45
CA HIS A 224 -3.11 2.82 -15.11
C HIS A 224 -1.87 1.99 -14.75
N PHE A 225 -1.95 0.69 -14.91
CA PHE A 225 -0.86 -0.23 -14.55
C PHE A 225 0.41 -0.08 -15.38
N ASP A 226 0.32 0.51 -16.58
CA ASP A 226 1.49 0.78 -17.42
C ASP A 226 2.29 2.00 -16.93
N ARG A 227 1.65 2.90 -16.19
CA ARG A 227 2.22 4.19 -15.78
C ARG A 227 2.48 4.31 -14.29
N ILE A 228 1.79 3.51 -13.46
CA ILE A 228 1.78 3.69 -12.00
C ILE A 228 3.16 3.54 -11.38
N ASN A 229 3.97 2.58 -11.82
CA ASN A 229 5.30 2.37 -11.25
C ASN A 229 6.22 3.58 -11.46
N ALA A 230 6.21 4.16 -12.67
CA ALA A 230 7.00 5.37 -12.95
C ALA A 230 6.49 6.57 -12.15
N ALA A 231 5.16 6.73 -12.02
CA ALA A 231 4.57 7.79 -11.22
C ALA A 231 4.94 7.68 -9.73
N VAL A 232 4.92 6.47 -9.17
CA VAL A 232 5.32 6.20 -7.79
C VAL A 232 6.81 6.47 -7.60
N TYR A 233 7.67 5.95 -8.48
CA TYR A 233 9.12 6.12 -8.37
C TYR A 233 9.53 7.59 -8.41
N GLU A 234 9.00 8.35 -9.38
CA GLU A 234 9.26 9.79 -9.47
C GLU A 234 8.82 10.51 -8.19
N MET A 235 7.61 10.22 -7.70
CA MET A 235 7.09 10.83 -6.48
C MET A 235 7.97 10.53 -5.26
N LEU A 236 8.48 9.29 -5.14
CA LEU A 236 9.37 8.88 -4.06
C LEU A 236 10.75 9.55 -4.13
N THR A 237 11.23 9.90 -5.32
CA THR A 237 12.55 10.53 -5.51
C THR A 237 12.50 12.05 -5.45
N GLU A 238 11.38 12.68 -5.77
CA GLU A 238 11.24 14.14 -5.83
C GLU A 238 10.86 14.79 -4.49
N CYS A 239 10.09 14.09 -3.63
CA CYS A 239 9.62 14.65 -2.36
C CYS A 239 9.49 13.60 -1.25
N ASP A 240 9.27 14.07 -0.01
CA ASP A 240 9.17 13.24 1.19
C ASP A 240 7.86 13.46 1.96
N SER A 241 7.00 14.35 1.50
CA SER A 241 5.69 14.63 2.09
C SER A 241 4.62 14.54 1.02
N TYR A 242 3.69 13.61 1.18
CA TYR A 242 2.68 13.28 0.18
C TYR A 242 1.30 13.67 0.70
N THR A 243 0.99 14.96 0.59
CA THR A 243 -0.33 15.51 0.88
C THR A 243 -1.32 15.16 -0.23
N ARG A 244 -2.59 15.45 -0.01
CA ARG A 244 -3.63 15.28 -1.04
C ARG A 244 -3.28 16.03 -2.32
N GLU A 245 -2.80 17.26 -2.20
CA GLU A 245 -2.46 18.12 -3.32
C GLU A 245 -1.30 17.55 -4.15
N GLU A 246 -0.27 17.04 -3.47
CA GLU A 246 0.87 16.39 -4.13
C GLU A 246 0.45 15.11 -4.88
N VAL A 247 -0.39 14.29 -4.27
CA VAL A 247 -0.92 13.08 -4.93
C VAL A 247 -1.78 13.42 -6.14
N LEU A 248 -2.64 14.45 -6.05
CA LEU A 248 -3.46 14.89 -7.17
C LEU A 248 -2.60 15.44 -8.33
N ARG A 249 -1.60 16.26 -8.03
CA ARG A 249 -0.65 16.83 -9.01
C ARG A 249 0.09 15.71 -9.76
N GLN A 250 0.62 14.74 -9.03
CA GLN A 250 1.33 13.59 -9.62
C GLN A 250 0.41 12.70 -10.46
N ALA A 251 -0.79 12.44 -9.95
CA ALA A 251 -1.79 11.65 -10.66
C ALA A 251 -2.25 12.32 -11.96
N GLU A 252 -2.33 13.65 -12.00
CA GLU A 252 -2.62 14.41 -13.20
C GLU A 252 -1.46 14.32 -14.21
N LYS A 253 -0.23 14.56 -13.77
CA LYS A 253 0.99 14.48 -14.59
C LYS A 253 1.10 13.13 -15.30
N TRP A 254 0.86 12.04 -14.60
CA TRP A 254 0.99 10.68 -15.12
C TRP A 254 -0.31 10.07 -15.66
N ASN A 255 -1.42 10.79 -15.59
CA ASN A 255 -2.74 10.30 -15.96
C ASN A 255 -3.07 8.94 -15.30
N VAL A 256 -2.87 8.85 -13.98
CA VAL A 256 -3.17 7.68 -13.15
C VAL A 256 -4.27 7.99 -12.13
N CYS A 257 -4.91 6.97 -11.56
CA CYS A 257 -5.91 7.16 -10.52
C CYS A 257 -5.26 7.69 -9.23
N PRO A 258 -5.63 8.88 -8.73
CA PRO A 258 -5.02 9.43 -7.51
C PRO A 258 -5.33 8.62 -6.25
N HIS A 259 -6.49 7.97 -6.20
CA HIS A 259 -6.87 7.12 -5.08
C HIS A 259 -6.00 5.85 -5.01
N GLU A 260 -5.71 5.20 -6.13
CA GLU A 260 -4.81 4.05 -6.17
C GLU A 260 -3.35 4.47 -5.98
N LEU A 261 -2.93 5.58 -6.57
CA LEU A 261 -1.58 6.12 -6.43
C LEU A 261 -1.18 6.32 -4.96
N GLN A 262 -2.08 6.90 -4.14
CA GLN A 262 -1.76 7.09 -2.71
C GLN A 262 -1.52 5.78 -1.97
N PHE A 263 -2.21 4.71 -2.33
CA PHE A 263 -2.00 3.40 -1.70
C PHE A 263 -0.71 2.74 -2.17
N ASP A 264 -0.34 2.92 -3.42
CA ASP A 264 0.93 2.40 -3.93
C ASP A 264 2.12 3.13 -3.30
N VAL A 265 2.05 4.46 -3.19
CA VAL A 265 3.03 5.27 -2.44
C VAL A 265 3.07 4.87 -0.96
N ALA A 266 1.92 4.59 -0.32
CA ALA A 266 1.87 4.16 1.07
C ALA A 266 2.68 2.89 1.35
N SER A 267 2.91 2.06 0.34
CA SER A 267 3.73 0.84 0.48
C SER A 267 5.22 1.13 0.66
N TRP A 268 5.68 2.33 0.29
CA TRP A 268 7.09 2.72 0.26
C TRP A 268 7.50 3.74 1.34
N VAL A 269 6.53 4.34 2.03
CA VAL A 269 6.78 5.43 2.99
C VAL A 269 6.99 4.92 4.41
N ASP A 270 7.57 5.75 5.26
CA ASP A 270 7.89 5.46 6.66
C ASP A 270 6.71 5.76 7.59
N GLY A 271 5.82 6.67 7.18
CA GLY A 271 4.65 7.06 7.96
C GLY A 271 3.39 7.20 7.12
N VAL A 272 2.27 6.74 7.67
CA VAL A 272 0.94 6.86 7.07
C VAL A 272 0.03 7.58 8.06
N ILE A 273 -0.47 8.73 7.66
CA ILE A 273 -1.47 9.51 8.41
C ILE A 273 -2.84 9.21 7.78
N CYS A 274 -3.77 8.66 8.56
CA CYS A 274 -5.04 8.18 8.00
C CYS A 274 -6.20 8.21 8.99
N ASP A 275 -7.41 7.96 8.49
CA ASP A 275 -8.59 7.69 9.31
C ASP A 275 -8.52 6.30 9.94
N TYR A 276 -9.20 6.10 11.05
CA TYR A 276 -9.35 4.81 11.75
C TYR A 276 -9.87 3.70 10.84
N ASN A 277 -10.72 4.04 9.86
CA ASN A 277 -11.32 3.08 8.93
C ASN A 277 -10.24 2.30 8.18
N TYR A 278 -9.12 2.93 7.86
CA TYR A 278 -8.04 2.27 7.13
C TYR A 278 -7.32 1.15 7.91
N ALA A 279 -7.51 1.08 9.23
CA ALA A 279 -6.99 -0.01 10.04
C ALA A 279 -8.07 -0.95 10.59
N PHE A 280 -9.24 -0.41 10.97
CA PHE A 280 -10.22 -1.14 11.76
C PHE A 280 -11.49 -1.54 11.01
N ASP A 281 -11.87 -0.82 9.94
CA ASP A 281 -13.08 -1.14 9.19
C ASP A 281 -12.87 -2.40 8.32
N PRO A 282 -13.72 -3.43 8.43
CA PRO A 282 -13.60 -4.67 7.67
C PRO A 282 -13.57 -4.48 6.16
N THR A 283 -14.25 -3.44 5.64
CA THR A 283 -14.38 -3.16 4.20
C THR A 283 -13.29 -2.24 3.69
N SER A 284 -12.93 -1.22 4.46
CA SER A 284 -12.01 -0.14 4.04
C SER A 284 -10.57 -0.34 4.50
N LYS A 285 -10.30 -1.33 5.36
CA LYS A 285 -8.97 -1.57 5.91
C LYS A 285 -7.94 -1.87 4.82
N LEU A 286 -6.75 -1.34 4.99
CA LEU A 286 -5.62 -1.52 4.07
C LEU A 286 -5.13 -2.96 4.07
N LYS A 287 -5.71 -3.79 3.20
CA LYS A 287 -5.39 -5.23 3.09
C LYS A 287 -3.91 -5.48 2.81
N ARG A 288 -3.22 -4.56 2.11
CA ARG A 288 -1.78 -4.65 1.84
C ARG A 288 -0.90 -4.66 3.11
N PHE A 289 -1.40 -4.10 4.22
CA PHE A 289 -0.71 -4.06 5.51
C PHE A 289 -1.35 -4.97 6.56
N PHE A 290 -2.67 -5.13 6.52
CA PHE A 290 -3.45 -5.72 7.61
C PHE A 290 -4.25 -6.96 7.18
N ALA A 291 -4.01 -7.52 5.99
CA ALA A 291 -4.60 -8.79 5.60
C ALA A 291 -3.99 -9.93 6.41
N GLU A 292 -4.74 -11.03 6.52
CA GLU A 292 -4.26 -12.25 7.12
C GLU A 292 -3.02 -12.76 6.39
N GLY A 293 -1.96 -13.08 7.13
CA GLY A 293 -0.67 -13.51 6.57
C GLY A 293 0.30 -12.38 6.20
N THR A 294 -0.09 -11.10 6.21
CA THR A 294 0.87 -9.99 6.09
C THR A 294 1.71 -9.86 7.36
N LYS A 295 2.99 -9.53 7.19
CA LYS A 295 3.92 -9.31 8.30
C LYS A 295 4.44 -7.88 8.25
N GLY A 296 4.50 -7.22 9.40
CA GLY A 296 5.10 -5.91 9.59
C GLY A 296 5.09 -5.54 11.07
N ASP A 297 6.13 -4.86 11.51
CA ASP A 297 6.26 -4.37 12.89
C ASP A 297 5.81 -2.90 12.90
N TYR A 298 4.50 -2.67 13.00
CA TYR A 298 3.91 -1.35 12.87
C TYR A 298 3.69 -0.69 14.23
N ILE A 299 3.99 0.62 14.29
CA ILE A 299 3.69 1.48 15.44
C ILE A 299 2.40 2.24 15.16
N PHE A 300 1.39 2.05 16.00
CA PHE A 300 0.12 2.76 15.89
C PHE A 300 0.05 3.91 16.92
N LEU A 301 -0.16 5.11 16.44
CA LEU A 301 -0.53 6.27 17.25
C LEU A 301 -1.98 6.62 16.97
N ILE A 302 -2.83 6.39 17.94
CA ILE A 302 -4.28 6.59 17.82
C ILE A 302 -4.65 7.85 18.59
N ASP A 303 -4.86 8.96 17.87
CA ASP A 303 -5.25 10.24 18.44
C ASP A 303 -6.76 10.29 18.71
N GLU A 304 -7.16 10.93 19.82
CA GLU A 304 -8.55 11.03 20.23
C GLU A 304 -9.27 9.67 20.28
N ALA A 305 -8.60 8.65 20.84
CA ALA A 305 -9.04 7.24 20.85
C ALA A 305 -10.43 7.01 21.42
N HIS A 306 -10.98 7.95 22.21
CA HIS A 306 -12.36 7.89 22.72
C HIS A 306 -13.41 7.83 21.57
N ASN A 307 -13.09 8.35 20.38
CA ASN A 307 -13.97 8.27 19.21
C ASN A 307 -14.08 6.85 18.65
N LEU A 308 -13.15 5.94 18.97
CA LEU A 308 -13.18 4.56 18.45
C LEU A 308 -14.40 3.77 18.92
N VAL A 309 -14.99 4.11 20.06
CA VAL A 309 -16.17 3.40 20.58
C VAL A 309 -17.36 3.59 19.64
N GLU A 310 -17.66 4.82 19.25
CA GLU A 310 -18.76 5.11 18.32
C GLU A 310 -18.42 4.65 16.90
N ARG A 311 -17.20 4.94 16.43
CA ARG A 311 -16.73 4.50 15.11
C ARG A 311 -16.74 2.97 14.98
N GLY A 312 -16.38 2.24 16.03
CA GLY A 312 -16.45 0.77 16.01
C GLY A 312 -17.89 0.27 15.92
N ARG A 313 -18.84 0.92 16.58
CA ARG A 313 -20.25 0.60 16.40
C ARG A 313 -20.69 0.80 14.95
N ASP A 314 -20.35 1.93 14.34
CA ASP A 314 -20.70 2.23 12.95
C ASP A 314 -20.08 1.20 11.98
N MET A 315 -18.80 0.87 12.15
CA MET A 315 -18.06 -0.09 11.30
C MET A 315 -18.64 -1.51 11.32
N PHE A 316 -19.25 -1.91 12.45
CA PHE A 316 -19.76 -3.27 12.65
C PHE A 316 -21.29 -3.32 12.76
N SER A 317 -21.99 -2.25 12.41
CA SER A 317 -23.46 -2.20 12.37
C SER A 317 -23.97 -2.33 10.95
N ALA A 318 -25.08 -3.05 10.77
CA ALA A 318 -25.83 -3.14 9.54
C ALA A 318 -27.26 -2.67 9.77
N CYS A 319 -27.80 -1.83 8.88
CA CYS A 319 -29.18 -1.42 8.89
C CYS A 319 -29.97 -2.25 7.87
N LEU A 320 -31.02 -2.92 8.32
CA LEU A 320 -32.02 -3.54 7.46
C LEU A 320 -33.06 -2.48 7.09
N LEU A 321 -33.02 -2.03 5.85
CA LEU A 321 -34.09 -1.19 5.31
C LEU A 321 -35.28 -2.10 4.96
N TYR A 322 -36.35 -2.02 5.73
CA TYR A 322 -37.63 -2.58 5.31
C TYR A 322 -38.21 -1.60 4.27
N THR A 323 -38.17 -1.98 3.01
CA THR A 323 -39.02 -1.33 2.01
C THR A 323 -40.45 -1.76 2.34
N SER A 324 -41.27 -0.85 2.84
CA SER A 324 -42.71 -1.02 2.82
C SER A 324 -43.14 -0.97 1.34
N ASP A 325 -43.86 -2.00 0.93
CA ASP A 325 -44.56 -2.07 -0.37
C ASP A 325 -45.45 -0.84 -0.61
#